data_f01cb4eae4fd48dfacc286e223e4da2b
#
_entry.id   f01cb4eae4fd48dfacc286e223e4da2b
#
_cell.length_a   1.000
_cell.length_b   1.000
_cell.length_c   1.000
_cell.angle_alpha   90.00
_cell.angle_beta   90.00
_cell.angle_gamma   90.00
#
_symmetry.space_group_name_H-M   'P 1'
#
loop_
_entity.id
_entity.type
_entity.pdbx_description
1 polymer ?
#
loop_
_entity_poly.entity_id
_entity_poly.type
_entity_poly.pdbx_seq_one_letter_code
_entity_poly.pdbx_strand_id
1 'polypeptide(L)'
;MAKFLVTGCAGFIGSNLVDKLLLNNNKVIGIDNFSTGKKQFLENALNNKDFKFIQSDLKNIENYMSDIKGINLIFHMAANADVRFGLNHPNKDLNENTINTFRVLETMRKSNVKNIIFASTGSVYGEAEIIPTPENCPFPTQTSLYGASKLAAEGFISAYCEGYSFNAVSCRFVSLMGPRYTHGHVVDFVNSLKKNNSRLTILGDGTQYKSYFHVYDCMDAMIMLSDKLLSNEIKGFLPLNLGTNQGITVKESAKIICQTLGFNPEFYYTGGNKGWIGDNPKIELDIKKALKLGWQPSYNIKESIEDTAKWVFKNLP
;
A
#
# COMPACT_ATOMS: atom_id res chain seq x y z
N MET A 1 -20.05 -16.29 -1.32
CA MET A 1 -18.74 -16.54 -1.95
C MET A 1 -18.60 -15.60 -3.13
N ALA A 2 -17.68 -14.64 -3.03
CA ALA A 2 -17.39 -13.71 -4.12
C ALA A 2 -16.14 -14.16 -4.90
N LYS A 3 -15.97 -13.64 -6.13
CA LYS A 3 -14.81 -13.86 -6.97
C LYS A 3 -14.05 -12.54 -7.14
N PHE A 4 -12.83 -12.50 -6.68
CA PHE A 4 -11.97 -11.30 -6.67
C PHE A 4 -10.78 -11.46 -7.61
N LEU A 5 -10.34 -10.33 -8.17
CA LEU A 5 -9.05 -10.23 -8.83
C LEU A 5 -8.12 -9.35 -7.97
N VAL A 6 -6.90 -9.81 -7.73
CA VAL A 6 -5.85 -9.04 -7.03
C VAL A 6 -4.67 -8.85 -7.98
N THR A 7 -4.42 -7.62 -8.42
CA THR A 7 -3.20 -7.29 -9.16
C THR A 7 -2.07 -6.96 -8.18
N GLY A 8 -0.83 -7.29 -8.52
CA GLY A 8 0.29 -7.16 -7.58
C GLY A 8 0.18 -8.14 -6.41
N CYS A 9 -0.38 -9.32 -6.67
CA CYS A 9 -0.72 -10.31 -5.64
C CYS A 9 0.49 -10.93 -4.93
N ALA A 10 1.70 -10.84 -5.49
CA ALA A 10 2.93 -11.32 -4.87
C ALA A 10 3.69 -10.22 -4.10
N GLY A 11 3.16 -8.98 -4.07
CA GLY A 11 3.69 -7.86 -3.29
C GLY A 11 3.30 -7.92 -1.81
N PHE A 12 3.78 -6.95 -1.04
CA PHE A 12 3.52 -6.84 0.41
C PHE A 12 2.02 -6.82 0.73
N ILE A 13 1.28 -5.84 0.19
CA ILE A 13 -0.16 -5.70 0.44
C ILE A 13 -0.93 -6.83 -0.25
N GLY A 14 -0.66 -7.07 -1.53
CA GLY A 14 -1.41 -8.02 -2.34
C GLY A 14 -1.38 -9.44 -1.81
N SER A 15 -0.24 -9.92 -1.31
CA SER A 15 -0.11 -11.28 -0.80
C SER A 15 -0.82 -11.49 0.55
N ASN A 16 -0.77 -10.49 1.45
CA ASN A 16 -1.54 -10.53 2.69
C ASN A 16 -3.05 -10.49 2.39
N LEU A 17 -3.47 -9.70 1.39
CA LEU A 17 -4.87 -9.63 0.98
C LEU A 17 -5.36 -10.95 0.37
N VAL A 18 -4.57 -11.58 -0.50
CA VAL A 18 -4.91 -12.90 -1.08
C VAL A 18 -5.17 -13.91 0.03
N ASP A 19 -4.26 -14.02 1.00
CA ASP A 19 -4.44 -14.97 2.11
C ASP A 19 -5.72 -14.66 2.90
N LYS A 20 -5.99 -13.38 3.23
CA LYS A 20 -7.19 -12.98 3.95
C LYS A 20 -8.48 -13.27 3.17
N LEU A 21 -8.51 -13.02 1.87
CA LEU A 21 -9.66 -13.33 1.01
C LEU A 21 -9.94 -14.83 0.94
N LEU A 22 -8.91 -15.66 0.83
CA LEU A 22 -9.02 -17.11 0.81
C LEU A 22 -9.50 -17.67 2.16
N LEU A 23 -8.99 -17.13 3.28
CA LEU A 23 -9.46 -17.47 4.62
C LEU A 23 -10.95 -17.16 4.81
N ASN A 24 -11.47 -16.14 4.13
CA ASN A 24 -12.88 -15.79 4.12
C ASN A 24 -13.70 -16.59 3.06
N ASN A 25 -13.18 -17.73 2.59
CA ASN A 25 -13.82 -18.64 1.63
C ASN A 25 -14.22 -17.98 0.30
N ASN A 26 -13.44 -17.03 -0.20
CA ASN A 26 -13.64 -16.41 -1.50
C ASN A 26 -12.76 -17.06 -2.57
N LYS A 27 -13.16 -16.92 -3.84
CA LYS A 27 -12.33 -17.28 -4.99
C LYS A 27 -11.45 -16.10 -5.38
N VAL A 28 -10.16 -16.33 -5.57
CA VAL A 28 -9.20 -15.28 -5.88
C VAL A 28 -8.41 -15.61 -7.13
N ILE A 29 -8.33 -14.66 -8.06
CA ILE A 29 -7.37 -14.67 -9.15
C ILE A 29 -6.29 -13.64 -8.79
N GLY A 30 -5.03 -14.06 -8.78
CA GLY A 30 -3.90 -13.19 -8.55
C GLY A 30 -3.10 -12.97 -9.84
N ILE A 31 -2.75 -11.71 -10.15
CA ILE A 31 -1.85 -11.36 -11.26
C ILE A 31 -0.62 -10.67 -10.70
N ASP A 32 0.56 -11.14 -11.11
CA ASP A 32 1.85 -10.53 -10.78
C ASP A 32 2.90 -10.91 -11.83
N ASN A 33 3.85 -10.01 -12.12
CA ASN A 33 4.96 -10.26 -13.03
C ASN A 33 6.28 -10.55 -12.28
N PHE A 34 6.25 -10.55 -10.94
CA PHE A 34 7.40 -10.67 -10.04
C PHE A 34 8.50 -9.63 -10.24
N SER A 35 8.18 -8.44 -10.79
CA SER A 35 9.17 -7.36 -10.91
C SER A 35 9.67 -6.86 -9.55
N THR A 36 8.82 -6.89 -8.54
CA THR A 36 9.13 -6.57 -7.13
C THR A 36 8.50 -7.58 -6.16
N GLY A 37 7.43 -8.26 -6.57
CA GLY A 37 6.75 -9.30 -5.82
C GLY A 37 7.64 -10.54 -5.64
N LYS A 38 7.39 -11.31 -4.59
CA LYS A 38 8.15 -12.52 -4.25
C LYS A 38 7.26 -13.76 -4.30
N LYS A 39 7.65 -14.77 -5.06
CA LYS A 39 6.91 -16.05 -5.20
C LYS A 39 6.66 -16.71 -3.84
N GLN A 40 7.61 -16.63 -2.92
CA GLN A 40 7.49 -17.18 -1.56
C GLN A 40 6.31 -16.59 -0.77
N PHE A 41 5.84 -15.36 -1.10
CA PHE A 41 4.69 -14.78 -0.43
C PHE A 41 3.35 -15.39 -0.85
N LEU A 42 3.35 -16.19 -1.92
CA LEU A 42 2.17 -16.89 -2.43
C LEU A 42 2.16 -18.38 -2.08
N GLU A 43 3.12 -18.91 -1.33
CA GLU A 43 3.24 -20.37 -1.07
C GLU A 43 1.95 -20.96 -0.49
N ASN A 44 1.34 -20.32 0.50
CA ASN A 44 0.07 -20.79 1.07
C ASN A 44 -1.07 -20.71 0.06
N ALA A 45 -1.17 -19.61 -0.67
CA ALA A 45 -2.22 -19.39 -1.66
C ALA A 45 -2.11 -20.39 -2.81
N LEU A 46 -0.92 -20.68 -3.31
CA LEU A 46 -0.70 -21.62 -4.44
C LEU A 46 -1.17 -23.04 -4.14
N ASN A 47 -1.26 -23.43 -2.86
CA ASN A 47 -1.81 -24.71 -2.43
C ASN A 47 -3.33 -24.69 -2.20
N ASN A 48 -3.99 -23.53 -2.38
CA ASN A 48 -5.42 -23.40 -2.17
C ASN A 48 -6.17 -23.57 -3.51
N LYS A 49 -7.14 -24.47 -3.55
CA LYS A 49 -7.96 -24.75 -4.76
C LYS A 49 -8.79 -23.58 -5.27
N ASP A 50 -9.07 -22.59 -4.39
CA ASP A 50 -9.85 -21.39 -4.72
C ASP A 50 -8.94 -20.22 -5.15
N PHE A 51 -7.62 -20.45 -5.31
CA PHE A 51 -6.68 -19.49 -5.85
C PHE A 51 -6.20 -19.89 -7.25
N LYS A 52 -6.30 -18.96 -8.19
CA LYS A 52 -5.67 -19.07 -9.51
C LYS A 52 -4.60 -17.99 -9.66
N PHE A 53 -3.36 -18.39 -9.91
CA PHE A 53 -2.28 -17.46 -10.18
C PHE A 53 -2.04 -17.32 -11.68
N ILE A 54 -1.86 -16.08 -12.15
CA ILE A 54 -1.50 -15.73 -13.53
C ILE A 54 -0.23 -14.90 -13.48
N GLN A 55 0.89 -15.47 -13.95
CA GLN A 55 2.13 -14.71 -14.09
C GLN A 55 2.05 -13.88 -15.37
N SER A 56 1.79 -12.60 -15.22
CA SER A 56 1.69 -11.66 -16.35
C SER A 56 1.97 -10.23 -15.91
N ASP A 57 2.50 -9.44 -16.85
CA ASP A 57 2.52 -7.99 -16.77
C ASP A 57 1.14 -7.45 -17.15
N LEU A 58 0.68 -6.38 -16.47
CA LEU A 58 -0.62 -5.76 -16.74
C LEU A 58 -0.73 -5.13 -18.15
N LYS A 59 0.39 -4.87 -18.82
CA LYS A 59 0.38 -4.42 -20.22
C LYS A 59 -0.09 -5.51 -21.20
N ASN A 60 0.03 -6.79 -20.84
CA ASN A 60 -0.30 -7.94 -21.68
C ASN A 60 -1.73 -8.42 -21.34
N ILE A 61 -2.74 -7.60 -21.70
CA ILE A 61 -4.15 -7.80 -21.33
C ILE A 61 -4.67 -9.15 -21.84
N GLU A 62 -4.21 -9.59 -23.00
CA GLU A 62 -4.61 -10.86 -23.63
C GLU A 62 -4.36 -12.08 -22.73
N ASN A 63 -3.32 -12.02 -21.87
CA ASN A 63 -2.96 -13.13 -21.01
C ASN A 63 -3.96 -13.38 -19.87
N TYR A 64 -4.82 -12.42 -19.53
CA TYR A 64 -5.72 -12.52 -18.39
C TYR A 64 -7.16 -12.06 -18.67
N MET A 65 -7.45 -11.50 -19.84
CA MET A 65 -8.78 -10.97 -20.17
C MET A 65 -9.88 -12.00 -20.01
N SER A 66 -9.66 -13.26 -20.42
CA SER A 66 -10.64 -14.33 -20.30
C SER A 66 -10.99 -14.68 -18.86
N ASP A 67 -10.07 -14.46 -17.93
CA ASP A 67 -10.21 -14.80 -16.52
C ASP A 67 -10.96 -13.74 -15.71
N ILE A 68 -11.06 -12.52 -16.24
CA ILE A 68 -11.74 -11.40 -15.58
C ILE A 68 -13.27 -11.53 -15.67
N LYS A 69 -13.78 -12.30 -16.60
CA LYS A 69 -15.22 -12.51 -16.72
C LYS A 69 -15.81 -13.10 -15.44
N GLY A 70 -16.83 -12.43 -14.90
CA GLY A 70 -17.52 -12.85 -13.68
C GLY A 70 -16.79 -12.48 -12.38
N ILE A 71 -15.76 -11.63 -12.44
CA ILE A 71 -15.16 -11.01 -11.25
C ILE A 71 -16.16 -10.00 -10.64
N ASN A 72 -16.34 -10.05 -9.32
CA ASN A 72 -17.23 -9.15 -8.60
C ASN A 72 -16.55 -7.81 -8.27
N LEU A 73 -15.23 -7.83 -7.98
CA LEU A 73 -14.43 -6.67 -7.61
C LEU A 73 -12.96 -6.91 -7.91
N ILE A 74 -12.27 -5.86 -8.32
CA ILE A 74 -10.80 -5.85 -8.49
C ILE A 74 -10.15 -5.09 -7.34
N PHE A 75 -9.18 -5.72 -6.67
CA PHE A 75 -8.21 -5.06 -5.82
C PHE A 75 -6.95 -4.74 -6.63
N HIS A 76 -6.77 -3.46 -6.95
CA HIS A 76 -5.64 -3.02 -7.75
C HIS A 76 -4.49 -2.57 -6.86
N MET A 77 -3.58 -3.54 -6.54
CA MET A 77 -2.43 -3.36 -5.66
C MET A 77 -1.11 -3.23 -6.43
N ALA A 78 -1.08 -3.58 -7.72
CA ALA A 78 0.10 -3.47 -8.56
C ALA A 78 0.53 -2.01 -8.71
N ALA A 79 1.80 -1.74 -8.45
CA ALA A 79 2.39 -0.40 -8.52
C ALA A 79 3.92 -0.46 -8.46
N ASN A 80 4.60 0.60 -8.90
CA ASN A 80 5.89 0.96 -8.31
C ASN A 80 5.60 1.64 -6.97
N ALA A 81 6.05 1.06 -5.85
CA ALA A 81 5.81 1.58 -4.50
C ALA A 81 7.04 2.28 -3.90
N ASP A 82 8.20 2.22 -4.56
CA ASP A 82 9.41 2.89 -4.10
C ASP A 82 9.47 4.33 -4.61
N VAL A 83 9.14 5.28 -3.73
CA VAL A 83 9.14 6.73 -4.00
C VAL A 83 10.51 7.23 -4.46
N ARG A 84 11.60 6.66 -3.92
CA ARG A 84 12.98 7.07 -4.25
C ARG A 84 13.41 6.61 -5.63
N PHE A 85 12.90 5.47 -6.08
CA PHE A 85 13.27 4.88 -7.37
C PHE A 85 12.82 5.74 -8.55
N GLY A 86 11.67 6.41 -8.43
CA GLY A 86 11.08 7.25 -9.49
C GLY A 86 11.96 8.42 -9.91
N LEU A 87 12.78 8.99 -9.00
CA LEU A 87 13.69 10.09 -9.32
C LEU A 87 14.69 9.72 -10.43
N ASN A 88 15.20 8.49 -10.39
CA ASN A 88 16.17 8.00 -11.39
C ASN A 88 15.48 7.28 -12.56
N HIS A 89 14.22 6.92 -12.40
CA HIS A 89 13.44 6.16 -13.39
C HIS A 89 12.03 6.74 -13.58
N PRO A 90 11.86 7.97 -14.08
CA PRO A 90 10.58 8.68 -14.10
C PRO A 90 9.48 7.95 -14.87
N ASN A 91 9.84 7.24 -15.95
CA ASN A 91 8.90 6.44 -16.74
C ASN A 91 8.30 5.26 -15.94
N LYS A 92 8.97 4.82 -14.87
CA LYS A 92 8.49 3.70 -14.05
C LYS A 92 7.20 4.06 -13.32
N ASP A 93 7.18 5.21 -12.63
CA ASP A 93 5.99 5.68 -11.93
C ASP A 93 4.83 5.93 -12.90
N LEU A 94 5.10 6.58 -14.03
CA LEU A 94 4.07 6.82 -15.05
C LEU A 94 3.47 5.50 -15.57
N ASN A 95 4.31 4.56 -15.97
CA ASN A 95 3.82 3.31 -16.58
C ASN A 95 3.15 2.39 -15.57
N GLU A 96 3.77 2.16 -14.40
CA GLU A 96 3.27 1.18 -13.43
C GLU A 96 2.07 1.71 -12.64
N ASN A 97 2.02 3.00 -12.33
CA ASN A 97 0.97 3.55 -11.48
C ASN A 97 -0.18 4.16 -12.30
N THR A 98 0.11 4.92 -13.37
CA THR A 98 -0.93 5.60 -14.14
C THR A 98 -1.41 4.76 -15.34
N ILE A 99 -0.48 4.37 -16.22
CA ILE A 99 -0.86 3.67 -17.46
C ILE A 99 -1.40 2.27 -17.17
N ASN A 100 -0.82 1.53 -16.23
CA ASN A 100 -1.36 0.22 -15.84
C ASN A 100 -2.70 0.34 -15.15
N THR A 101 -2.96 1.38 -14.35
CA THR A 101 -4.30 1.65 -13.82
C THR A 101 -5.31 1.90 -14.95
N PHE A 102 -4.97 2.72 -15.95
CA PHE A 102 -5.81 2.91 -17.12
C PHE A 102 -6.11 1.58 -17.84
N ARG A 103 -5.11 0.71 -18.02
CA ARG A 103 -5.31 -0.63 -18.62
C ARG A 103 -6.26 -1.50 -17.82
N VAL A 104 -6.15 -1.48 -16.49
CA VAL A 104 -7.08 -2.21 -15.61
C VAL A 104 -8.51 -1.67 -15.77
N LEU A 105 -8.71 -0.36 -15.80
CA LEU A 105 -10.01 0.26 -16.01
C LEU A 105 -10.63 -0.11 -17.38
N GLU A 106 -9.83 -0.11 -18.45
CA GLU A 106 -10.29 -0.55 -19.77
C GLU A 106 -10.65 -2.05 -19.81
N THR A 107 -9.89 -2.86 -19.07
CA THR A 107 -10.20 -4.29 -18.93
C THR A 107 -11.51 -4.49 -18.18
N MET A 108 -11.73 -3.72 -17.10
CA MET A 108 -13.01 -3.72 -16.36
C MET A 108 -14.19 -3.33 -17.25
N ARG A 109 -14.03 -2.25 -18.03
CA ARG A 109 -15.06 -1.76 -18.95
C ARG A 109 -15.46 -2.83 -19.97
N LYS A 110 -14.47 -3.46 -20.61
CA LYS A 110 -14.66 -4.50 -21.63
C LYS A 110 -15.25 -5.78 -21.05
N SER A 111 -14.98 -6.10 -19.77
CA SER A 111 -15.46 -7.31 -19.08
C SER A 111 -16.71 -7.07 -18.21
N ASN A 112 -17.27 -5.85 -18.23
CA ASN A 112 -18.42 -5.42 -17.43
C ASN A 112 -18.22 -5.62 -15.91
N VAL A 113 -16.98 -5.49 -15.40
CA VAL A 113 -16.67 -5.43 -13.98
C VAL A 113 -16.81 -3.98 -13.51
N LYS A 114 -17.54 -3.73 -12.43
CA LYS A 114 -17.92 -2.37 -12.01
C LYS A 114 -17.22 -1.89 -10.75
N ASN A 115 -16.69 -2.79 -9.92
CA ASN A 115 -16.19 -2.45 -8.60
C ASN A 115 -14.66 -2.56 -8.52
N ILE A 116 -14.01 -1.55 -7.96
CA ILE A 116 -12.55 -1.51 -7.78
C ILE A 116 -12.17 -0.89 -6.43
N ILE A 117 -11.19 -1.50 -5.76
CA ILE A 117 -10.45 -0.89 -4.64
C ILE A 117 -9.02 -0.66 -5.12
N PHE A 118 -8.58 0.59 -5.03
CA PHE A 118 -7.28 1.05 -5.51
C PHE A 118 -6.35 1.39 -4.34
N ALA A 119 -5.14 0.84 -4.38
CA ALA A 119 -4.07 1.21 -3.46
C ALA A 119 -3.47 2.56 -3.85
N SER A 120 -4.00 3.63 -3.27
CA SER A 120 -3.44 4.98 -3.35
C SER A 120 -2.49 5.25 -2.18
N THR A 121 -2.19 6.50 -1.90
CA THR A 121 -1.17 6.90 -0.95
C THR A 121 -1.46 8.29 -0.37
N GLY A 122 -1.01 8.56 0.85
CA GLY A 122 -0.99 9.92 1.41
C GLY A 122 -0.05 10.88 0.65
N SER A 123 0.86 10.37 -0.19
CA SER A 123 1.74 11.20 -1.03
C SER A 123 0.98 12.01 -2.09
N VAL A 124 -0.28 11.68 -2.40
CA VAL A 124 -1.13 12.48 -3.29
C VAL A 124 -1.40 13.88 -2.73
N TYR A 125 -1.23 14.07 -1.43
CA TYR A 125 -1.40 15.37 -0.78
C TYR A 125 -0.16 16.28 -0.84
N GLY A 126 0.98 15.79 -1.34
CA GLY A 126 2.23 16.56 -1.33
C GLY A 126 2.65 16.99 0.09
N GLU A 127 3.10 18.23 0.24
CA GLU A 127 3.29 18.87 1.55
C GLU A 127 1.99 19.58 1.94
N ALA A 128 1.08 18.85 2.62
CA ALA A 128 -0.22 19.37 3.01
C ALA A 128 -0.10 20.46 4.09
N GLU A 129 -0.86 21.55 3.93
CA GLU A 129 -0.93 22.64 4.93
C GLU A 129 -1.78 22.24 6.14
N ILE A 130 -2.76 21.35 5.94
CA ILE A 130 -3.69 20.90 6.99
C ILE A 130 -3.24 19.54 7.50
N ILE A 131 -2.95 19.44 8.80
CA ILE A 131 -2.55 18.20 9.45
C ILE A 131 -3.33 18.04 10.77
N PRO A 132 -4.03 16.91 11.00
CA PRO A 132 -4.20 15.75 10.10
C PRO A 132 -4.91 16.11 8.78
N THR A 133 -4.41 15.53 7.65
CA THR A 133 -4.85 15.89 6.30
C THR A 133 -6.16 15.20 5.94
N PRO A 134 -7.27 15.94 5.67
CA PRO A 134 -8.54 15.36 5.29
C PRO A 134 -8.59 15.03 3.78
N GLU A 135 -9.54 14.17 3.37
CA GLU A 135 -9.68 13.77 1.95
C GLU A 135 -10.06 14.90 1.01
N ASN A 136 -10.67 15.96 1.51
CA ASN A 136 -11.02 17.17 0.77
C ASN A 136 -9.96 18.29 0.85
N CYS A 137 -8.75 17.95 1.29
CA CYS A 137 -7.62 18.88 1.26
C CYS A 137 -7.48 19.47 -0.15
N PRO A 138 -7.30 20.81 -0.28
CA PRO A 138 -7.10 21.46 -1.58
C PRO A 138 -5.97 20.80 -2.39
N PHE A 139 -6.04 20.93 -3.71
CA PHE A 139 -5.10 20.30 -4.64
C PHE A 139 -3.66 20.68 -4.30
N PRO A 140 -2.82 19.72 -3.84
CA PRO A 140 -1.47 20.04 -3.41
C PRO A 140 -0.51 20.10 -4.60
N THR A 141 0.54 20.89 -4.47
CA THR A 141 1.71 20.77 -5.33
C THR A 141 2.37 19.43 -5.08
N GLN A 142 2.53 18.64 -6.14
CA GLN A 142 3.14 17.31 -6.01
C GLN A 142 4.65 17.42 -5.75
N THR A 143 5.12 16.68 -4.77
CA THR A 143 6.53 16.68 -4.33
C THR A 143 7.29 15.45 -4.83
N SER A 144 6.60 14.47 -5.45
CA SER A 144 7.21 13.27 -5.99
C SER A 144 6.48 12.79 -7.26
N LEU A 145 7.23 12.15 -8.16
CA LEU A 145 6.66 11.50 -9.35
C LEU A 145 5.69 10.37 -8.95
N TYR A 146 6.00 9.67 -7.87
CA TYR A 146 5.12 8.66 -7.29
C TYR A 146 3.76 9.25 -6.88
N GLY A 147 3.75 10.34 -6.10
CA GLY A 147 2.51 11.03 -5.70
C GLY A 147 1.72 11.51 -6.91
N ALA A 148 2.41 12.16 -7.86
CA ALA A 148 1.80 12.64 -9.10
C ALA A 148 1.17 11.49 -9.92
N SER A 149 1.85 10.35 -10.05
CA SER A 149 1.34 9.20 -10.81
C SER A 149 0.12 8.55 -10.16
N LYS A 150 0.09 8.47 -8.83
CA LYS A 150 -1.05 7.96 -8.06
C LYS A 150 -2.24 8.91 -8.13
N LEU A 151 -2.02 10.23 -8.02
CA LEU A 151 -3.07 11.23 -8.18
C LEU A 151 -3.68 11.22 -9.58
N ALA A 152 -2.86 11.08 -10.63
CA ALA A 152 -3.34 10.91 -12.00
C ALA A 152 -4.20 9.64 -12.14
N ALA A 153 -3.80 8.52 -11.53
CA ALA A 153 -4.59 7.29 -11.51
C ALA A 153 -5.94 7.48 -10.83
N GLU A 154 -6.01 8.17 -9.68
CA GLU A 154 -7.27 8.52 -9.02
C GLU A 154 -8.18 9.36 -9.92
N GLY A 155 -7.62 10.29 -10.68
CA GLY A 155 -8.36 11.11 -11.64
C GLY A 155 -9.01 10.24 -12.74
N PHE A 156 -8.29 9.27 -13.31
CA PHE A 156 -8.85 8.32 -14.26
C PHE A 156 -9.95 7.47 -13.60
N ILE A 157 -9.73 6.91 -12.40
CA ILE A 157 -10.72 6.09 -11.70
C ILE A 157 -12.01 6.91 -11.47
N SER A 158 -11.90 8.15 -10.99
CA SER A 158 -13.04 9.05 -10.78
C SER A 158 -13.82 9.30 -12.08
N ALA A 159 -13.11 9.58 -13.18
CA ALA A 159 -13.73 9.80 -14.50
C ALA A 159 -14.45 8.53 -15.02
N TYR A 160 -13.89 7.34 -14.75
CA TYR A 160 -14.56 6.08 -15.11
C TYR A 160 -15.80 5.79 -14.24
N CYS A 161 -15.80 6.22 -12.97
CA CYS A 161 -16.99 6.14 -12.14
C CYS A 161 -18.12 6.98 -12.73
N GLU A 162 -17.84 8.19 -13.14
CA GLU A 162 -18.83 9.08 -13.78
C GLU A 162 -19.24 8.56 -15.16
N GLY A 163 -18.28 8.29 -16.05
CA GLY A 163 -18.55 7.99 -17.46
C GLY A 163 -19.09 6.57 -17.71
N TYR A 164 -18.76 5.60 -16.85
CA TYR A 164 -19.11 4.19 -17.07
C TYR A 164 -19.81 3.53 -15.88
N SER A 165 -20.27 4.33 -14.91
CA SER A 165 -20.98 3.86 -13.71
C SER A 165 -20.17 2.81 -12.93
N PHE A 166 -18.88 3.05 -12.75
CA PHE A 166 -18.05 2.24 -11.85
C PHE A 166 -18.27 2.69 -10.40
N ASN A 167 -17.97 1.80 -9.48
CA ASN A 167 -17.89 2.10 -8.05
C ASN A 167 -16.46 1.84 -7.57
N ALA A 168 -15.85 2.83 -6.96
CA ALA A 168 -14.45 2.76 -6.60
C ALA A 168 -14.17 3.34 -5.21
N VAL A 169 -13.29 2.67 -4.48
CA VAL A 169 -12.64 3.24 -3.30
C VAL A 169 -11.15 3.41 -3.58
N SER A 170 -10.66 4.64 -3.45
CA SER A 170 -9.24 4.95 -3.50
C SER A 170 -8.71 5.04 -2.07
N CYS A 171 -7.99 4.01 -1.63
CA CYS A 171 -7.45 3.94 -0.29
C CYS A 171 -6.12 4.72 -0.21
N ARG A 172 -6.14 5.89 0.39
CA ARG A 172 -4.96 6.73 0.63
C ARG A 172 -4.29 6.31 1.93
N PHE A 173 -3.20 5.57 1.81
CA PHE A 173 -2.50 5.02 2.97
C PHE A 173 -1.45 6.00 3.52
N VAL A 174 -1.27 6.01 4.87
CA VAL A 174 0.03 6.27 5.48
C VAL A 174 0.94 5.06 5.27
N SER A 175 2.18 5.11 5.74
CA SER A 175 3.11 3.97 5.60
C SER A 175 2.57 2.73 6.31
N LEU A 176 2.53 1.60 5.59
CA LEU A 176 2.13 0.30 6.11
C LEU A 176 3.33 -0.44 6.69
N MET A 177 3.08 -1.24 7.72
CA MET A 177 4.04 -2.13 8.36
C MET A 177 3.44 -3.52 8.58
N GLY A 178 4.27 -4.52 8.84
CA GLY A 178 3.82 -5.89 9.13
C GLY A 178 4.57 -6.96 8.35
N PRO A 179 4.11 -8.21 8.42
CA PRO A 179 4.71 -9.35 7.71
C PRO A 179 4.77 -9.13 6.19
N ARG A 180 5.86 -9.57 5.55
CA ARG A 180 6.17 -9.41 4.12
C ARG A 180 6.55 -7.97 3.71
N TYR A 181 6.84 -7.11 4.68
CA TYR A 181 7.37 -5.78 4.42
C TYR A 181 8.78 -5.87 3.83
N THR A 182 9.02 -5.26 2.65
CA THR A 182 10.26 -5.50 1.87
C THR A 182 11.11 -4.25 1.67
N HIS A 183 10.64 -3.07 2.02
CA HIS A 183 11.33 -1.81 1.81
C HIS A 183 10.91 -0.77 2.84
N GLY A 184 11.75 0.23 3.08
CA GLY A 184 11.51 1.30 4.04
C GLY A 184 12.37 1.18 5.28
N HIS A 185 12.26 2.16 6.20
CA HIS A 185 13.23 2.37 7.26
C HIS A 185 13.42 1.17 8.20
N VAL A 186 12.37 0.38 8.49
CA VAL A 186 12.51 -0.82 9.34
C VAL A 186 13.42 -1.85 8.67
N VAL A 187 13.25 -2.08 7.36
CA VAL A 187 14.11 -2.98 6.59
C VAL A 187 15.55 -2.46 6.55
N ASP A 188 15.70 -1.15 6.27
CA ASP A 188 17.03 -0.50 6.21
C ASP A 188 17.75 -0.62 7.55
N PHE A 189 17.06 -0.38 8.68
CA PHE A 189 17.64 -0.48 10.02
C PHE A 189 17.97 -1.92 10.40
N VAL A 190 17.07 -2.87 10.16
CA VAL A 190 17.33 -4.28 10.44
C VAL A 190 18.53 -4.79 9.64
N ASN A 191 18.61 -4.46 8.35
CA ASN A 191 19.73 -4.87 7.50
C ASN A 191 21.04 -4.20 7.92
N SER A 192 21.00 -2.94 8.38
CA SER A 192 22.18 -2.26 8.94
C SER A 192 22.65 -2.94 10.21
N LEU A 193 21.75 -3.27 11.13
CA LEU A 193 22.05 -3.95 12.39
C LEU A 193 22.56 -5.38 12.20
N LYS A 194 22.07 -6.11 11.20
CA LYS A 194 22.61 -7.42 10.81
C LYS A 194 24.07 -7.33 10.35
N LYS A 195 24.43 -6.27 9.64
CA LYS A 195 25.79 -6.06 9.13
C LYS A 195 26.73 -5.52 10.20
N ASN A 196 26.25 -4.60 11.02
CA ASN A 196 27.00 -3.98 12.11
C ASN A 196 26.06 -3.60 13.26
N ASN A 197 26.12 -4.34 14.35
CA ASN A 197 25.26 -4.15 15.52
C ASN A 197 25.77 -3.10 16.52
N SER A 198 26.94 -2.52 16.27
CA SER A 198 27.53 -1.49 17.16
C SER A 198 27.14 -0.06 16.77
N ARG A 199 26.67 0.18 15.53
CA ARG A 199 26.33 1.52 15.02
C ARG A 199 25.12 1.45 14.09
N LEU A 200 24.16 2.37 14.31
CA LEU A 200 23.01 2.58 13.43
C LEU A 200 22.98 4.00 12.88
N THR A 201 23.09 4.15 11.56
CA THR A 201 22.98 5.44 10.89
C THR A 201 21.50 5.76 10.63
N ILE A 202 21.08 6.94 11.10
CA ILE A 202 19.73 7.51 10.91
C ILE A 202 19.87 8.70 9.96
N LEU A 203 19.15 8.65 8.84
CA LEU A 203 19.11 9.75 7.88
C LEU A 203 18.32 10.93 8.46
N GLY A 204 18.85 12.14 8.29
CA GLY A 204 18.35 13.35 8.92
C GLY A 204 18.78 13.47 10.39
N ASP A 205 17.99 14.18 11.19
CA ASP A 205 18.21 14.38 12.62
C ASP A 205 17.38 13.42 13.50
N GLY A 206 16.57 12.55 12.87
CA GLY A 206 15.72 11.59 13.54
C GLY A 206 14.41 12.15 14.09
N THR A 207 14.12 13.44 13.87
CA THR A 207 12.87 14.10 14.32
C THR A 207 11.72 13.98 13.34
N GLN A 208 11.98 13.46 12.12
CA GLN A 208 10.92 13.22 11.12
C GLN A 208 9.80 12.40 11.77
N TYR A 209 8.57 12.93 11.72
CA TYR A 209 7.40 12.37 12.38
C TYR A 209 6.44 11.77 11.35
N LYS A 210 6.17 10.49 11.46
CA LYS A 210 5.31 9.78 10.50
C LYS A 210 4.29 8.88 11.21
N SER A 211 3.13 8.79 10.60
CA SER A 211 2.11 7.81 10.98
C SER A 211 2.35 6.51 10.23
N TYR A 212 2.08 5.41 10.91
CA TYR A 212 2.18 4.05 10.37
C TYR A 212 0.99 3.24 10.84
N PHE A 213 0.56 2.24 10.05
CA PHE A 213 -0.44 1.30 10.51
C PHE A 213 -0.16 -0.13 10.02
N HIS A 214 -0.77 -1.09 10.69
CA HIS A 214 -0.47 -2.49 10.45
C HIS A 214 -1.15 -3.00 9.17
N VAL A 215 -0.48 -3.88 8.43
CA VAL A 215 -1.02 -4.45 7.19
C VAL A 215 -2.31 -5.23 7.41
N TYR A 216 -2.48 -5.87 8.57
CA TYR A 216 -3.72 -6.59 8.88
C TYR A 216 -4.91 -5.64 9.09
N ASP A 217 -4.71 -4.48 9.71
CA ASP A 217 -5.74 -3.44 9.78
C ASP A 217 -6.12 -2.93 8.38
N CYS A 218 -5.14 -2.84 7.47
CA CYS A 218 -5.40 -2.51 6.07
C CYS A 218 -6.25 -3.60 5.39
N MET A 219 -5.96 -4.88 5.65
CA MET A 219 -6.77 -5.98 5.11
C MET A 219 -8.21 -5.92 5.61
N ASP A 220 -8.40 -5.67 6.90
CA ASP A 220 -9.75 -5.55 7.49
C ASP A 220 -10.52 -4.36 6.90
N ALA A 221 -9.85 -3.21 6.67
CA ALA A 221 -10.44 -2.10 5.94
C ALA A 221 -10.86 -2.50 4.52
N MET A 222 -9.97 -3.14 3.76
CA MET A 222 -10.26 -3.54 2.37
C MET A 222 -11.41 -4.54 2.27
N ILE A 223 -11.50 -5.51 3.19
CA ILE A 223 -12.62 -6.46 3.23
C ILE A 223 -13.93 -5.72 3.50
N MET A 224 -13.99 -4.90 4.56
CA MET A 224 -15.17 -4.09 4.87
C MET A 224 -15.61 -3.22 3.67
N LEU A 225 -14.65 -2.56 3.00
CA LEU A 225 -14.94 -1.72 1.84
C LEU A 225 -15.42 -2.55 0.64
N SER A 226 -14.89 -3.77 0.44
CA SER A 226 -15.37 -4.66 -0.60
C SER A 226 -16.83 -5.07 -0.38
N ASP A 227 -17.20 -5.38 0.87
CA ASP A 227 -18.58 -5.73 1.21
C ASP A 227 -19.53 -4.54 0.96
N LYS A 228 -19.12 -3.32 1.32
CA LYS A 228 -19.90 -2.10 1.08
C LYS A 228 -20.05 -1.75 -0.42
N LEU A 229 -19.02 -2.03 -1.24
CA LEU A 229 -19.13 -1.89 -2.69
C LEU A 229 -20.08 -2.94 -3.29
N LEU A 230 -19.99 -4.20 -2.85
CA LEU A 230 -20.81 -5.29 -3.35
C LEU A 230 -22.29 -5.18 -2.89
N SER A 231 -22.56 -4.59 -1.74
CA SER A 231 -23.90 -4.27 -1.25
C SER A 231 -24.50 -2.99 -1.86
N ASN A 232 -23.74 -2.25 -2.68
CA ASN A 232 -24.12 -0.93 -3.23
C ASN A 232 -24.30 0.18 -2.17
N GLU A 233 -23.75 0.02 -0.98
CA GLU A 233 -23.68 1.10 0.03
C GLU A 233 -22.70 2.20 -0.41
N ILE A 234 -21.62 1.84 -1.11
CA ILE A 234 -20.69 2.79 -1.73
C ILE A 234 -20.96 2.81 -3.23
N LYS A 235 -21.23 4.00 -3.78
CA LYS A 235 -21.45 4.23 -5.21
C LYS A 235 -20.56 5.38 -5.71
N GLY A 236 -20.15 5.29 -6.98
CA GLY A 236 -19.26 6.27 -7.59
C GLY A 236 -17.86 6.22 -6.99
N PHE A 237 -17.18 7.36 -6.94
CA PHE A 237 -15.79 7.48 -6.48
C PHE A 237 -15.70 7.94 -5.03
N LEU A 238 -15.05 7.14 -4.19
CA LEU A 238 -14.81 7.44 -2.78
C LEU A 238 -13.30 7.47 -2.49
N PRO A 239 -12.64 8.64 -2.36
CA PRO A 239 -11.34 8.71 -1.74
C PRO A 239 -11.47 8.52 -0.22
N LEU A 240 -10.58 7.70 0.36
CA LEU A 240 -10.63 7.34 1.78
C LEU A 240 -9.24 7.25 2.38
N ASN A 241 -8.99 8.04 3.41
CA ASN A 241 -7.77 7.95 4.20
C ASN A 241 -7.79 6.74 5.13
N LEU A 242 -6.71 5.98 5.14
CA LEU A 242 -6.48 4.85 6.05
C LEU A 242 -5.14 5.01 6.77
N GLY A 243 -5.15 4.89 8.08
CA GLY A 243 -3.99 5.08 8.93
C GLY A 243 -4.34 5.00 10.40
N THR A 244 -3.47 5.55 11.24
CA THR A 244 -3.72 5.70 12.69
C THR A 244 -3.71 7.18 13.07
N ASN A 245 -4.35 7.51 14.20
CA ASN A 245 -4.28 8.86 14.80
C ASN A 245 -2.99 9.06 15.61
N GLN A 246 -1.99 8.23 15.38
CA GLN A 246 -0.72 8.26 16.08
C GLN A 246 0.41 8.39 15.07
N GLY A 247 1.46 9.07 15.47
CA GLY A 247 2.71 9.13 14.75
C GLY A 247 3.88 8.85 15.68
N ILE A 248 5.03 8.61 15.10
CA ILE A 248 6.28 8.34 15.83
C ILE A 248 7.45 8.98 15.10
N THR A 249 8.45 9.41 15.83
CA THR A 249 9.69 9.87 15.22
C THR A 249 10.54 8.70 14.73
N VAL A 250 11.38 8.95 13.72
CA VAL A 250 12.32 7.94 13.21
C VAL A 250 13.26 7.47 14.31
N LYS A 251 13.69 8.37 15.21
CA LYS A 251 14.52 8.06 16.39
C LYS A 251 13.83 7.09 17.35
N GLU A 252 12.55 7.32 17.66
CA GLU A 252 11.76 6.45 18.54
C GLU A 252 11.53 5.08 17.90
N SER A 253 11.22 5.06 16.60
CA SER A 253 11.11 3.82 15.83
C SER A 253 12.40 3.00 15.86
N ALA A 254 13.57 3.64 15.66
CA ALA A 254 14.86 2.99 15.76
C ALA A 254 15.11 2.36 17.14
N LYS A 255 14.72 3.06 18.22
CA LYS A 255 14.83 2.52 19.60
C LYS A 255 13.97 1.28 19.78
N ILE A 256 12.70 1.30 19.31
CA ILE A 256 11.79 0.14 19.39
C ILE A 256 12.40 -1.05 18.64
N ILE A 257 12.90 -0.85 17.40
CA ILE A 257 13.52 -1.91 16.60
C ILE A 257 14.72 -2.52 17.34
N CYS A 258 15.63 -1.68 17.88
CA CYS A 258 16.78 -2.15 18.61
C CYS A 258 16.40 -2.94 19.86
N GLN A 259 15.46 -2.44 20.66
CA GLN A 259 14.95 -3.14 21.85
C GLN A 259 14.29 -4.47 21.50
N THR A 260 13.48 -4.51 20.45
CA THR A 260 12.80 -5.72 19.98
C THR A 260 13.76 -6.82 19.53
N LEU A 261 14.87 -6.44 18.94
CA LEU A 261 15.87 -7.37 18.39
C LEU A 261 17.06 -7.61 19.34
N GLY A 262 17.09 -6.96 20.52
CA GLY A 262 18.16 -7.13 21.50
C GLY A 262 19.48 -6.44 21.13
N PHE A 263 19.45 -5.41 20.29
CA PHE A 263 20.62 -4.61 19.91
C PHE A 263 20.74 -3.32 20.73
N ASN A 264 21.96 -2.84 20.91
CA ASN A 264 22.25 -1.57 21.60
C ASN A 264 23.34 -0.78 20.85
N PRO A 265 23.06 -0.32 19.61
CA PRO A 265 24.03 0.42 18.79
C PRO A 265 24.17 1.87 19.25
N GLU A 266 25.29 2.49 18.91
CA GLU A 266 25.43 3.95 18.88
C GLU A 266 24.61 4.51 17.70
N PHE A 267 23.78 5.53 17.95
CA PHE A 267 23.02 6.22 16.90
C PHE A 267 23.83 7.36 16.31
N TYR A 268 24.01 7.32 14.98
CA TYR A 268 24.64 8.36 14.21
C TYR A 268 23.64 9.05 13.30
N TYR A 269 23.49 10.37 13.41
CA TYR A 269 22.55 11.18 12.64
C TYR A 269 23.29 11.93 11.52
N THR A 270 22.75 11.88 10.29
CA THR A 270 23.35 12.60 9.15
C THR A 270 23.05 14.09 9.16
N GLY A 271 22.11 14.55 9.99
CA GLY A 271 21.69 15.93 10.10
C GLY A 271 20.62 16.34 9.07
N GLY A 272 19.98 17.49 9.31
CA GLY A 272 18.89 18.02 8.51
C GLY A 272 17.52 17.44 8.89
N ASN A 273 16.45 18.16 8.53
CA ASN A 273 15.06 17.80 8.85
C ASN A 273 14.40 16.84 7.86
N LYS A 274 15.06 16.51 6.73
CA LYS A 274 14.60 15.55 5.71
C LYS A 274 15.61 14.41 5.60
N GLY A 275 15.12 13.18 5.40
CA GLY A 275 15.96 12.01 5.19
C GLY A 275 16.49 11.90 3.75
N TRP A 276 15.72 12.37 2.76
CA TRP A 276 16.06 12.35 1.31
C TRP A 276 15.29 13.42 0.55
N ILE A 277 15.64 13.64 -0.74
CA ILE A 277 14.94 14.56 -1.65
C ILE A 277 13.51 14.05 -1.89
N GLY A 278 12.49 14.88 -1.63
CA GLY A 278 11.08 14.50 -1.73
C GLY A 278 10.50 13.81 -0.47
N ASP A 279 11.30 13.70 0.61
CA ASP A 279 10.77 13.28 1.90
C ASP A 279 9.82 14.32 2.49
N ASN A 280 8.64 13.88 2.93
CA ASN A 280 7.70 14.70 3.70
C ASN A 280 7.97 14.49 5.19
N PRO A 281 8.50 15.48 5.91
CA PRO A 281 8.93 15.31 7.31
C PRO A 281 7.76 15.03 8.26
N LYS A 282 6.54 15.42 7.90
CA LYS A 282 5.34 15.18 8.70
C LYS A 282 4.19 14.66 7.81
N ILE A 283 3.73 13.44 8.09
CA ILE A 283 2.57 12.83 7.42
C ILE A 283 1.62 12.29 8.49
N GLU A 284 0.41 12.82 8.52
CA GLU A 284 -0.69 12.34 9.36
C GLU A 284 -2.01 12.58 8.61
N LEU A 285 -2.82 11.54 8.45
CA LEU A 285 -4.09 11.60 7.73
C LEU A 285 -5.27 11.67 8.70
N ASP A 286 -6.28 12.48 8.39
CA ASP A 286 -7.55 12.45 9.10
C ASP A 286 -8.35 11.21 8.64
N ILE A 287 -8.59 10.28 9.56
CA ILE A 287 -9.29 9.02 9.32
C ILE A 287 -10.76 9.05 9.76
N LYS A 288 -11.30 10.21 10.13
CA LYS A 288 -12.70 10.33 10.63
C LYS A 288 -13.72 9.73 9.68
N LYS A 289 -13.49 9.81 8.37
CA LYS A 289 -14.37 9.24 7.36
C LYS A 289 -14.37 7.71 7.41
N ALA A 290 -13.20 7.08 7.57
CA ALA A 290 -13.08 5.64 7.75
C ALA A 290 -13.74 5.15 9.05
N LEU A 291 -13.56 5.90 10.17
CA LEU A 291 -14.24 5.61 11.43
C LEU A 291 -15.76 5.65 11.29
N LYS A 292 -16.31 6.66 10.58
CA LYS A 292 -17.77 6.75 10.30
C LYS A 292 -18.27 5.61 9.43
N LEU A 293 -17.44 5.01 8.58
CA LEU A 293 -17.79 3.83 7.79
C LEU A 293 -17.75 2.54 8.61
N GLY A 294 -17.29 2.59 9.87
CA GLY A 294 -17.22 1.46 10.79
C GLY A 294 -15.86 0.78 10.87
N TRP A 295 -14.80 1.35 10.25
CA TRP A 295 -13.45 0.82 10.38
C TRP A 295 -12.62 1.62 11.38
N GLN A 296 -11.83 0.92 12.19
CA GLN A 296 -10.81 1.49 13.07
C GLN A 296 -9.59 0.58 13.14
N PRO A 297 -8.37 1.13 13.27
CA PRO A 297 -7.17 0.32 13.46
C PRO A 297 -7.20 -0.36 14.84
N SER A 298 -6.72 -1.60 14.91
CA SER A 298 -6.60 -2.41 16.12
C SER A 298 -5.17 -2.48 16.65
N TYR A 299 -4.18 -2.37 15.78
CA TYR A 299 -2.77 -2.37 16.15
C TYR A 299 -2.29 -0.95 16.49
N ASN A 300 -1.54 -0.80 17.57
CA ASN A 300 -0.81 0.44 17.82
C ASN A 300 0.52 0.47 17.02
N ILE A 301 1.15 1.67 16.94
CA ILE A 301 2.38 1.86 16.17
C ILE A 301 3.54 1.01 16.71
N LYS A 302 3.67 0.87 18.03
CA LYS A 302 4.73 0.07 18.64
C LYS A 302 4.62 -1.39 18.25
N GLU A 303 3.44 -1.98 18.39
CA GLU A 303 3.15 -3.37 17.97
C GLU A 303 3.45 -3.57 16.48
N SER A 304 3.07 -2.60 15.64
CA SER A 304 3.32 -2.65 14.19
C SER A 304 4.82 -2.66 13.86
N ILE A 305 5.63 -1.85 14.57
CA ILE A 305 7.08 -1.81 14.41
C ILE A 305 7.72 -3.11 14.91
N GLU A 306 7.31 -3.59 16.09
CA GLU A 306 7.85 -4.82 16.69
C GLU A 306 7.61 -6.04 15.81
N ASP A 307 6.36 -6.22 15.32
CA ASP A 307 6.00 -7.33 14.44
C ASP A 307 6.77 -7.27 13.12
N THR A 308 6.86 -6.09 12.52
CA THR A 308 7.63 -5.86 11.30
C THR A 308 9.11 -6.19 11.50
N ALA A 309 9.72 -5.68 12.57
CA ALA A 309 11.14 -5.89 12.85
C ALA A 309 11.46 -7.37 13.05
N LYS A 310 10.65 -8.10 13.83
CA LYS A 310 10.78 -9.56 14.02
C LYS A 310 10.65 -10.31 12.71
N TRP A 311 9.64 -9.96 11.90
CA TRP A 311 9.43 -10.62 10.61
C TRP A 311 10.59 -10.38 9.65
N VAL A 312 11.03 -9.13 9.49
CA VAL A 312 12.16 -8.74 8.62
C VAL A 312 13.44 -9.44 9.06
N PHE A 313 13.73 -9.43 10.38
CA PHE A 313 14.92 -10.07 10.93
C PHE A 313 14.99 -11.57 10.63
N LYS A 314 13.83 -12.24 10.70
CA LYS A 314 13.74 -13.70 10.48
C LYS A 314 13.74 -14.08 9.00
N ASN A 315 13.11 -13.30 8.12
CA ASN A 315 12.72 -13.74 6.76
C ASN A 315 13.45 -13.01 5.62
N LEU A 316 14.15 -11.91 5.89
CA LEU A 316 14.97 -11.26 4.89
C LEU A 316 16.46 -11.51 5.18
N PRO A 317 17.30 -11.61 4.12
CA PRO A 317 18.73 -11.88 4.26
C PRO A 317 19.49 -10.80 5.03
#